data_6a743fd4e7ee9b3c33f3208187447a6c
#
_entry.id   6a743fd4e7ee9b3c33f3208187447a6c
#
_cell.length_a   1.000
_cell.length_b   1.000
_cell.length_c   1.000
_cell.angle_alpha   90.00
_cell.angle_beta   90.00
_cell.angle_gamma   90.00
#
_symmetry.space_group_name_H-M   'P 1'
#
loop_
_entity.id
_entity.type
_entity.pdbx_description
1 polymer ?
#
loop_
_entity_poly.entity_id
_entity_poly.type
_entity_poly.pdbx_seq_one_letter_code
_entity_poly.pdbx_strand_id
1 'polypeptide(L)'
;MCIRDRLNRHGIEVEEFLGDTMLMSYVLNSTGTRHGLDRMALFYLNYEPMKYEEVAGSASKQINFAQVEIPAATFYAAEDADVTLRLFNLLNGMLEGQPKLINLLQSIEYPMLQSLIRVETNGAKIDAQMLSDYSDELAIKIEELSKVAFKMAGEEFNMDSPKQLVEILYNKLDLPVLKKTPKGQPSTNEDTLQRLAEEYDLPKIIIEYRGLAKLKSTYTDSLINIQHPVSKRIHTSYQQAVTSTGRLSSTEPNLQNIPIKTPEGRKIREAFIAEKGNVLISADYSQIELRIMAHLSGDKNLTHAFNNNIDVHSATASEIFNISLEEVLSLIHISEPTRPY
;
A
#
# COMPACT_ATOMS: atom_id res chain seq x y z
N MET A 1 -10.47 3.62 -8.84
CA MET A 1 -10.31 4.41 -10.08
C MET A 1 -11.68 4.97 -10.45
N CYS A 2 -11.80 6.29 -10.54
CA CYS A 2 -13.06 6.95 -10.83
C CYS A 2 -13.34 6.92 -12.34
N ILE A 3 -14.57 6.67 -12.74
CA ILE A 3 -14.98 6.70 -14.16
C ILE A 3 -14.72 8.08 -14.79
N ARG A 4 -14.76 9.11 -13.99
CA ARG A 4 -14.54 10.51 -14.37
C ARG A 4 -13.13 10.77 -14.86
N ASP A 5 -12.08 10.19 -14.23
CA ASP A 5 -10.69 10.37 -14.69
C ASP A 5 -10.46 9.70 -16.05
N ARG A 6 -11.11 8.56 -16.30
CA ARG A 6 -11.06 7.89 -17.60
C ARG A 6 -11.72 8.70 -18.68
N LEU A 7 -12.92 9.25 -18.43
CA LEU A 7 -13.61 10.10 -19.38
C LEU A 7 -12.78 11.36 -19.68
N ASN A 8 -12.18 11.97 -18.67
CA ASN A 8 -11.33 13.15 -18.83
C ASN A 8 -10.08 12.85 -19.71
N ARG A 9 -9.48 11.66 -19.62
CA ARG A 9 -8.37 11.23 -20.50
C ARG A 9 -8.78 11.18 -21.99
N HIS A 10 -10.06 11.05 -22.26
CA HIS A 10 -10.63 11.06 -23.62
C HIS A 10 -11.21 12.43 -24.01
N GLY A 11 -10.94 13.48 -23.22
CA GLY A 11 -11.44 14.83 -23.48
C GLY A 11 -12.94 15.03 -23.16
N ILE A 12 -13.54 14.11 -22.42
CA ILE A 12 -14.94 14.17 -22.01
C ILE A 12 -15.01 14.75 -20.60
N GLU A 13 -15.51 15.97 -20.49
CA GLU A 13 -15.76 16.61 -19.18
C GLU A 13 -17.14 16.20 -18.66
N VAL A 14 -17.18 15.80 -17.39
CA VAL A 14 -18.42 15.51 -16.67
C VAL A 14 -18.75 16.72 -15.80
N GLU A 15 -19.73 17.51 -16.25
CA GLU A 15 -20.11 18.77 -15.60
C GLU A 15 -20.81 18.54 -14.27
N GLU A 16 -21.73 17.57 -14.20
CA GLU A 16 -22.51 17.28 -13.00
C GLU A 16 -22.01 16.02 -12.29
N PHE A 17 -21.90 16.10 -10.97
CA PHE A 17 -21.55 15.01 -10.10
C PHE A 17 -22.57 14.90 -8.96
N LEU A 18 -23.46 13.92 -9.05
CA LEU A 18 -24.50 13.70 -8.05
C LEU A 18 -23.98 12.98 -6.81
N GLY A 19 -23.06 12.05 -6.99
CA GLY A 19 -22.47 11.27 -5.90
C GLY A 19 -21.67 10.06 -6.41
N ASP A 20 -20.98 9.42 -5.49
CA ASP A 20 -20.20 8.20 -5.71
C ASP A 20 -20.72 7.12 -4.75
N THR A 21 -21.30 6.06 -5.30
CA THR A 21 -21.91 4.98 -4.52
C THR A 21 -20.92 4.23 -3.65
N MET A 22 -19.66 4.14 -4.08
CA MET A 22 -18.58 3.54 -3.28
C MET A 22 -18.29 4.38 -2.03
N LEU A 23 -18.15 5.71 -2.17
CA LEU A 23 -17.92 6.62 -1.05
C LEU A 23 -19.14 6.73 -0.14
N MET A 24 -20.37 6.73 -0.71
CA MET A 24 -21.59 6.71 0.10
C MET A 24 -21.69 5.45 0.97
N SER A 25 -21.42 4.28 0.41
CA SER A 25 -21.38 3.01 1.13
C SER A 25 -20.26 3.01 2.20
N TYR A 26 -19.09 3.51 1.86
CA TYR A 26 -17.95 3.59 2.76
C TYR A 26 -18.22 4.48 3.98
N VAL A 27 -18.78 5.66 3.77
CA VAL A 27 -19.11 6.59 4.86
C VAL A 27 -20.23 6.05 5.74
N LEU A 28 -21.23 5.35 5.18
CA LEU A 28 -22.28 4.68 5.95
C LEU A 28 -21.71 3.58 6.86
N ASN A 29 -20.81 2.74 6.35
CA ASN A 29 -20.17 1.68 7.14
C ASN A 29 -18.89 1.18 6.44
N SER A 30 -17.74 1.71 6.85
CA SER A 30 -16.42 1.41 6.25
C SER A 30 -15.99 -0.06 6.34
N THR A 31 -16.63 -0.86 7.17
CA THR A 31 -16.33 -2.29 7.40
C THR A 31 -17.48 -3.23 7.03
N GLY A 32 -18.65 -2.70 6.64
CA GLY A 32 -19.86 -3.49 6.41
C GLY A 32 -19.78 -4.41 5.19
N THR A 33 -19.10 -3.95 4.14
CA THR A 33 -18.84 -4.73 2.94
C THR A 33 -17.60 -4.23 2.24
N ARG A 34 -17.13 -4.94 1.21
CA ARG A 34 -16.23 -4.34 0.21
C ARG A 34 -17.05 -3.43 -0.70
N HIS A 35 -16.61 -2.20 -0.91
CA HIS A 35 -17.38 -1.15 -1.58
C HIS A 35 -17.30 -1.23 -3.13
N GLY A 36 -16.95 -2.38 -3.71
CA GLY A 36 -17.07 -2.63 -5.14
C GLY A 36 -18.53 -2.90 -5.55
N LEU A 37 -18.87 -2.60 -6.81
CA LEU A 37 -20.23 -2.66 -7.33
C LEU A 37 -20.93 -4.00 -7.05
N ASP A 38 -20.30 -5.14 -7.39
CA ASP A 38 -20.87 -6.48 -7.19
C ASP A 38 -21.20 -6.76 -5.72
N ARG A 39 -20.29 -6.36 -4.83
CA ARG A 39 -20.47 -6.59 -3.40
C ARG A 39 -21.54 -5.71 -2.80
N MET A 40 -21.61 -4.45 -3.23
CA MET A 40 -22.66 -3.53 -2.81
C MET A 40 -24.03 -3.97 -3.35
N ALA A 41 -24.09 -4.41 -4.61
CA ALA A 41 -25.33 -4.93 -5.20
C ALA A 41 -25.87 -6.14 -4.43
N LEU A 42 -25.00 -7.09 -4.11
CA LEU A 42 -25.39 -8.24 -3.30
C LEU A 42 -25.80 -7.83 -1.88
N PHE A 43 -25.06 -6.95 -1.24
CA PHE A 43 -25.27 -6.56 0.16
C PHE A 43 -26.54 -5.69 0.35
N TYR A 44 -26.71 -4.67 -0.50
CA TYR A 44 -27.79 -3.69 -0.34
C TYR A 44 -29.05 -4.02 -1.14
N LEU A 45 -28.91 -4.63 -2.33
CA LEU A 45 -30.02 -4.91 -3.23
C LEU A 45 -30.41 -6.39 -3.27
N ASN A 46 -29.64 -7.27 -2.62
CA ASN A 46 -29.76 -8.73 -2.75
C ASN A 46 -29.78 -9.18 -4.22
N TYR A 47 -28.94 -8.55 -5.04
CA TYR A 47 -28.84 -8.76 -6.47
C TYR A 47 -27.38 -9.13 -6.82
N GLU A 48 -27.21 -10.21 -7.58
CA GLU A 48 -25.90 -10.64 -8.06
C GLU A 48 -25.75 -10.23 -9.54
N PRO A 49 -24.97 -9.17 -9.85
CA PRO A 49 -24.75 -8.74 -11.21
C PRO A 49 -23.85 -9.71 -11.97
N MET A 50 -23.87 -9.63 -13.30
CA MET A 50 -23.01 -10.39 -14.19
C MET A 50 -21.53 -10.07 -13.89
N LYS A 51 -20.72 -11.10 -13.73
CA LYS A 51 -19.28 -10.93 -13.46
C LYS A 51 -18.52 -10.65 -14.74
N TYR A 52 -17.48 -9.85 -14.64
CA TYR A 52 -16.60 -9.54 -15.77
C TYR A 52 -16.02 -10.81 -16.43
N GLU A 53 -15.72 -11.85 -15.64
CA GLU A 53 -15.21 -13.13 -16.13
C GLU A 53 -16.22 -13.91 -16.96
N GLU A 54 -17.51 -13.67 -16.80
CA GLU A 54 -18.58 -14.30 -17.62
C GLU A 54 -18.64 -13.70 -19.02
N VAL A 55 -18.23 -12.44 -19.14
CA VAL A 55 -18.24 -11.68 -20.41
C VAL A 55 -16.89 -11.78 -21.14
N ALA A 56 -15.81 -11.61 -20.41
CA ALA A 56 -14.47 -11.51 -20.96
C ALA A 56 -13.60 -12.78 -20.73
N GLY A 57 -14.13 -13.79 -20.02
CA GLY A 57 -13.35 -14.97 -19.64
C GLY A 57 -12.44 -14.72 -18.44
N SER A 58 -11.77 -15.76 -17.96
CA SER A 58 -10.92 -15.71 -16.77
C SER A 58 -9.50 -16.23 -16.99
N ALA A 59 -8.57 -15.79 -16.19
CA ALA A 59 -7.15 -16.22 -16.20
C ALA A 59 -6.52 -16.14 -17.60
N SER A 60 -5.87 -17.23 -18.05
CA SER A 60 -5.18 -17.28 -19.37
C SER A 60 -6.12 -17.22 -20.59
N LYS A 61 -7.43 -17.35 -20.38
CA LYS A 61 -8.45 -17.25 -21.45
C LYS A 61 -9.15 -15.90 -21.46
N GLN A 62 -8.76 -14.97 -20.60
CA GLN A 62 -9.35 -13.65 -20.54
C GLN A 62 -8.99 -12.83 -21.79
N ILE A 63 -10.00 -12.29 -22.45
CA ILE A 63 -9.87 -11.40 -23.60
C ILE A 63 -10.01 -9.94 -23.16
N ASN A 64 -9.51 -9.02 -23.98
CA ASN A 64 -9.75 -7.60 -23.77
C ASN A 64 -11.25 -7.29 -23.99
N PHE A 65 -11.83 -6.39 -23.19
CA PHE A 65 -13.24 -6.01 -23.29
C PHE A 65 -13.62 -5.51 -24.70
N ALA A 66 -12.69 -4.89 -25.42
CA ALA A 66 -12.90 -4.50 -26.82
C ALA A 66 -13.09 -5.68 -27.79
N GLN A 67 -12.81 -6.90 -27.38
CA GLN A 67 -13.00 -8.14 -28.14
C GLN A 67 -14.27 -8.90 -27.75
N VAL A 68 -15.01 -8.40 -26.75
CA VAL A 68 -16.28 -8.98 -26.33
C VAL A 68 -17.35 -8.65 -27.36
N GLU A 69 -18.20 -9.62 -27.67
CA GLU A 69 -19.32 -9.43 -28.57
C GLU A 69 -20.24 -8.29 -28.11
N ILE A 70 -20.63 -7.39 -29.03
CA ILE A 70 -21.40 -6.18 -28.72
C ILE A 70 -22.66 -6.46 -27.89
N PRO A 71 -23.49 -7.47 -28.17
CA PRO A 71 -24.66 -7.73 -27.34
C PRO A 71 -24.34 -8.05 -25.87
N ALA A 72 -23.32 -8.86 -25.63
CA ALA A 72 -22.88 -9.20 -24.28
C ALA A 72 -22.26 -7.98 -23.56
N ALA A 73 -21.41 -7.23 -24.25
CA ALA A 73 -20.81 -6.00 -23.72
C ALA A 73 -21.88 -4.94 -23.41
N THR A 74 -22.91 -4.82 -24.24
CA THR A 74 -24.05 -3.90 -24.03
C THR A 74 -24.83 -4.27 -22.79
N PHE A 75 -25.17 -5.56 -22.63
CA PHE A 75 -25.90 -6.02 -21.45
C PHE A 75 -25.09 -5.74 -20.17
N TYR A 76 -23.82 -6.15 -20.13
CA TYR A 76 -22.95 -5.93 -19.00
C TYR A 76 -22.85 -4.45 -18.61
N ALA A 77 -22.58 -3.58 -19.58
CA ALA A 77 -22.44 -2.15 -19.31
C ALA A 77 -23.75 -1.47 -18.89
N ALA A 78 -24.89 -1.90 -19.46
CA ALA A 78 -26.19 -1.39 -19.08
C ALA A 78 -26.61 -1.84 -17.67
N GLU A 79 -26.30 -3.09 -17.31
CA GLU A 79 -26.53 -3.61 -15.96
C GLU A 79 -25.71 -2.85 -14.93
N ASP A 80 -24.43 -2.60 -15.17
CA ASP A 80 -23.57 -1.80 -14.30
C ASP A 80 -24.16 -0.41 -14.04
N ALA A 81 -24.70 0.23 -15.07
CA ALA A 81 -25.31 1.56 -14.96
C ALA A 81 -26.63 1.49 -14.16
N ASP A 82 -27.52 0.51 -14.42
CA ASP A 82 -28.78 0.33 -13.69
C ASP A 82 -28.52 0.04 -12.20
N VAL A 83 -27.65 -0.91 -11.93
CA VAL A 83 -27.28 -1.28 -10.54
C VAL A 83 -26.68 -0.09 -9.80
N THR A 84 -25.82 0.69 -10.46
CA THR A 84 -25.24 1.91 -9.86
C THR A 84 -26.32 2.92 -9.51
N LEU A 85 -27.30 3.16 -10.38
CA LEU A 85 -28.40 4.09 -10.11
C LEU A 85 -29.31 3.60 -8.97
N ARG A 86 -29.62 2.31 -8.95
CA ARG A 86 -30.41 1.70 -7.85
C ARG A 86 -29.69 1.82 -6.52
N LEU A 87 -28.38 1.55 -6.49
CA LEU A 87 -27.54 1.73 -5.29
C LEU A 87 -27.51 3.20 -4.87
N PHE A 88 -27.33 4.12 -5.80
CA PHE A 88 -27.34 5.56 -5.49
C PHE A 88 -28.62 5.98 -4.80
N ASN A 89 -29.79 5.62 -5.35
CA ASN A 89 -31.08 5.98 -4.78
C ASN A 89 -31.27 5.39 -3.37
N LEU A 90 -30.89 4.13 -3.17
CA LEU A 90 -30.99 3.47 -1.86
C LEU A 90 -30.06 4.12 -0.83
N LEU A 91 -28.77 4.28 -1.16
CA LEU A 91 -27.77 4.82 -0.26
C LEU A 91 -28.05 6.28 0.07
N ASN A 92 -28.58 7.07 -0.89
CA ASN A 92 -29.00 8.44 -0.64
C ASN A 92 -30.14 8.48 0.40
N GLY A 93 -31.16 7.63 0.26
CA GLY A 93 -32.21 7.52 1.26
C GLY A 93 -31.71 7.10 2.65
N MET A 94 -30.70 6.22 2.71
CA MET A 94 -30.06 5.85 3.99
C MET A 94 -29.28 7.00 4.62
N LEU A 95 -28.76 7.92 3.82
CA LEU A 95 -28.01 9.09 4.29
C LEU A 95 -28.90 10.24 4.73
N GLU A 96 -30.13 10.36 4.25
CA GLU A 96 -31.06 11.48 4.54
C GLU A 96 -31.24 11.75 6.05
N GLY A 97 -31.20 10.71 6.89
CA GLY A 97 -31.26 10.85 8.34
C GLY A 97 -29.91 11.11 9.06
N GLN A 98 -28.82 11.28 8.30
CA GLN A 98 -27.44 11.28 8.82
C GLN A 98 -26.67 12.58 8.43
N PRO A 99 -27.05 13.76 8.97
CA PRO A 99 -26.48 15.03 8.51
C PRO A 99 -24.97 15.14 8.67
N LYS A 100 -24.38 14.47 9.67
CA LYS A 100 -22.92 14.44 9.87
C LYS A 100 -22.22 13.65 8.77
N LEU A 101 -22.80 12.55 8.30
CA LEU A 101 -22.25 11.75 7.21
C LEU A 101 -22.39 12.45 5.87
N ILE A 102 -23.51 13.12 5.63
CA ILE A 102 -23.71 13.95 4.44
C ILE A 102 -22.65 15.07 4.41
N ASN A 103 -22.45 15.75 5.53
CA ASN A 103 -21.41 16.80 5.62
C ASN A 103 -20.02 16.23 5.36
N LEU A 104 -19.68 15.04 5.88
CA LEU A 104 -18.42 14.37 5.61
C LEU A 104 -18.22 14.10 4.11
N LEU A 105 -19.24 13.54 3.44
CA LEU A 105 -19.20 13.30 2.00
C LEU A 105 -18.98 14.60 1.21
N GLN A 106 -19.75 15.65 1.51
CA GLN A 106 -19.75 16.88 0.74
C GLN A 106 -18.53 17.78 1.02
N SER A 107 -18.04 17.80 2.26
CA SER A 107 -16.94 18.69 2.67
C SER A 107 -15.56 18.04 2.61
N ILE A 108 -15.46 16.72 2.61
CA ILE A 108 -14.17 15.98 2.62
C ILE A 108 -14.07 15.00 1.46
N GLU A 109 -14.94 13.99 1.37
CA GLU A 109 -14.74 12.87 0.45
C GLU A 109 -14.85 13.30 -1.03
N TYR A 110 -15.87 14.08 -1.39
CA TYR A 110 -16.04 14.55 -2.76
C TYR A 110 -15.00 15.58 -3.20
N PRO A 111 -14.60 16.59 -2.38
CA PRO A 111 -13.47 17.44 -2.70
C PRO A 111 -12.14 16.68 -2.81
N MET A 112 -11.92 15.66 -1.97
CA MET A 112 -10.74 14.81 -2.05
C MET A 112 -10.69 14.08 -3.38
N LEU A 113 -11.81 13.53 -3.88
CA LEU A 113 -11.90 12.87 -5.18
C LEU A 113 -11.35 13.78 -6.31
N GLN A 114 -11.75 15.07 -6.32
CA GLN A 114 -11.24 16.04 -7.30
C GLN A 114 -9.73 16.27 -7.18
N SER A 115 -9.22 16.27 -5.96
CA SER A 115 -7.80 16.44 -5.70
C SER A 115 -7.01 15.21 -6.16
N LEU A 116 -7.53 14.01 -5.91
CA LEU A 116 -6.91 12.74 -6.35
C LEU A 116 -6.88 12.61 -7.87
N ILE A 117 -7.95 13.02 -8.58
CA ILE A 117 -7.95 13.03 -10.05
C ILE A 117 -6.79 13.87 -10.58
N ARG A 118 -6.55 15.05 -10.00
CA ARG A 118 -5.42 15.92 -10.40
C ARG A 118 -4.07 15.27 -10.08
N VAL A 119 -3.92 14.68 -8.90
CA VAL A 119 -2.68 13.99 -8.49
C VAL A 119 -2.37 12.82 -9.41
N GLU A 120 -3.36 11.97 -9.69
CA GLU A 120 -3.23 10.80 -10.56
C GLU A 120 -2.92 11.19 -12.02
N THR A 121 -3.60 12.25 -12.52
CA THR A 121 -3.36 12.76 -13.88
C THR A 121 -1.98 13.37 -14.01
N ASN A 122 -1.50 14.11 -13.02
CA ASN A 122 -0.15 14.69 -13.04
C ASN A 122 0.93 13.61 -12.90
N GLY A 123 0.71 12.59 -12.06
CA GLY A 123 1.68 11.56 -11.77
C GLY A 123 2.99 12.05 -11.14
N ALA A 124 3.90 11.15 -10.85
CA ALA A 124 5.21 11.41 -10.27
C ALA A 124 6.32 11.15 -11.28
N LYS A 125 7.27 12.09 -11.42
CA LYS A 125 8.42 11.94 -12.30
C LYS A 125 9.47 11.07 -11.64
N ILE A 126 10.07 10.16 -12.43
CA ILE A 126 11.17 9.32 -12.00
C ILE A 126 12.39 9.47 -12.91
N ASP A 127 13.57 9.27 -12.36
CA ASP A 127 14.82 9.05 -13.07
C ASP A 127 14.95 7.57 -13.40
N ALA A 128 14.50 7.20 -14.61
CA ALA A 128 14.52 5.82 -15.07
C ALA A 128 15.96 5.28 -15.26
N GLN A 129 16.92 6.15 -15.61
CA GLN A 129 18.31 5.73 -15.77
C GLN A 129 18.91 5.36 -14.42
N MET A 130 18.72 6.20 -13.39
CA MET A 130 19.16 5.91 -12.04
C MET A 130 18.57 4.59 -11.51
N LEU A 131 17.28 4.34 -11.77
CA LEU A 131 16.64 3.07 -11.37
C LEU A 131 17.20 1.87 -12.13
N SER A 132 17.52 2.03 -13.43
CA SER A 132 18.15 0.97 -14.23
C SER A 132 19.54 0.62 -13.72
N ASP A 133 20.38 1.64 -13.50
CA ASP A 133 21.73 1.45 -12.95
C ASP A 133 21.68 0.78 -11.58
N TYR A 134 20.72 1.19 -10.75
CA TYR A 134 20.52 0.59 -9.44
C TYR A 134 19.97 -0.84 -9.52
N SER A 135 19.13 -1.14 -10.50
CA SER A 135 18.68 -2.52 -10.76
C SER A 135 19.82 -3.46 -11.07
N ASP A 136 20.81 -2.98 -11.86
CA ASP A 136 22.02 -3.75 -12.19
C ASP A 136 22.92 -3.95 -10.95
N GLU A 137 23.10 -2.94 -10.12
CA GLU A 137 23.81 -3.08 -8.84
C GLU A 137 23.13 -4.13 -7.91
N LEU A 138 21.79 -4.11 -7.82
CA LEU A 138 21.04 -5.09 -7.05
C LEU A 138 21.20 -6.51 -7.62
N ALA A 139 21.20 -6.66 -8.95
CA ALA A 139 21.40 -7.95 -9.61
C ALA A 139 22.74 -8.58 -9.24
N ILE A 140 23.82 -7.79 -9.24
CA ILE A 140 25.16 -8.25 -8.85
C ILE A 140 25.16 -8.73 -7.38
N LYS A 141 24.61 -7.95 -6.45
CA LYS A 141 24.54 -8.33 -5.03
C LYS A 141 23.70 -9.59 -4.82
N ILE A 142 22.56 -9.71 -5.51
CA ILE A 142 21.68 -10.90 -5.46
C ILE A 142 22.45 -12.13 -5.95
N GLU A 143 23.23 -12.03 -7.01
CA GLU A 143 24.05 -13.12 -7.52
C GLU A 143 25.14 -13.53 -6.54
N GLU A 144 25.81 -12.57 -5.92
CA GLU A 144 26.84 -12.83 -4.88
C GLU A 144 26.24 -13.57 -3.67
N LEU A 145 25.08 -13.09 -3.16
CA LEU A 145 24.39 -13.74 -2.05
C LEU A 145 23.93 -15.17 -2.42
N SER A 146 23.49 -15.36 -3.67
CA SER A 146 23.12 -16.68 -4.18
C SER A 146 24.29 -17.66 -4.15
N LYS A 147 25.46 -17.24 -4.62
CA LYS A 147 26.69 -18.05 -4.60
C LYS A 147 27.09 -18.43 -3.17
N VAL A 148 26.98 -17.50 -2.23
CA VAL A 148 27.26 -17.76 -0.82
C VAL A 148 26.25 -18.74 -0.23
N ALA A 149 24.96 -18.55 -0.47
CA ALA A 149 23.90 -19.44 0.00
C ALA A 149 24.06 -20.86 -0.54
N PHE A 150 24.36 -21.02 -1.82
CA PHE A 150 24.56 -22.33 -2.46
C PHE A 150 25.79 -23.05 -1.91
N LYS A 151 26.87 -22.31 -1.65
CA LYS A 151 28.06 -22.87 -1.01
C LYS A 151 27.75 -23.38 0.41
N MET A 152 26.94 -22.62 1.18
CA MET A 152 26.55 -23.01 2.54
C MET A 152 25.60 -24.21 2.53
N ALA A 153 24.65 -24.25 1.59
CA ALA A 153 23.72 -25.35 1.42
C ALA A 153 24.35 -26.61 0.79
N GLY A 154 25.50 -26.45 0.07
CA GLY A 154 26.15 -27.53 -0.69
C GLY A 154 25.44 -27.90 -1.99
N GLU A 155 24.45 -27.13 -2.43
CA GLU A 155 23.73 -27.27 -3.69
C GLU A 155 23.00 -25.98 -4.08
N GLU A 156 22.63 -25.86 -5.37
CA GLU A 156 21.80 -24.77 -5.86
C GLU A 156 20.32 -25.01 -5.53
N PHE A 157 19.63 -23.95 -5.10
CA PHE A 157 18.20 -23.99 -4.78
C PHE A 157 17.55 -22.62 -4.99
N ASN A 158 16.23 -22.61 -5.15
CA ASN A 158 15.48 -21.35 -5.26
C ASN A 158 15.14 -20.80 -3.86
N MET A 159 15.78 -19.70 -3.49
CA MET A 159 15.59 -19.02 -2.20
C MET A 159 14.21 -18.34 -2.06
N ASP A 160 13.47 -18.16 -3.15
CA ASP A 160 12.08 -17.67 -3.11
C ASP A 160 11.07 -18.82 -2.97
N SER A 161 11.49 -20.09 -3.13
CA SER A 161 10.61 -21.26 -3.01
C SER A 161 10.50 -21.74 -1.56
N PRO A 162 9.34 -21.57 -0.89
CA PRO A 162 9.14 -22.08 0.47
C PRO A 162 9.40 -23.59 0.57
N LYS A 163 9.06 -24.35 -0.46
CA LYS A 163 9.24 -25.82 -0.49
C LYS A 163 10.73 -26.20 -0.49
N GLN A 164 11.55 -25.53 -1.33
CA GLN A 164 12.98 -25.81 -1.38
C GLN A 164 13.69 -25.32 -0.12
N LEU A 165 13.25 -24.20 0.45
CA LEU A 165 13.78 -23.74 1.72
C LEU A 165 13.50 -24.70 2.89
N VAL A 166 12.32 -25.32 2.92
CA VAL A 166 12.02 -26.36 3.92
C VAL A 166 13.00 -27.52 3.77
N GLU A 167 13.26 -27.97 2.55
CA GLU A 167 14.20 -29.08 2.29
C GLU A 167 15.63 -28.72 2.74
N ILE A 168 16.12 -27.55 2.39
CA ILE A 168 17.49 -27.11 2.73
C ILE A 168 17.62 -26.86 4.24
N LEU A 169 16.75 -26.04 4.82
CA LEU A 169 16.92 -25.55 6.19
C LEU A 169 16.61 -26.64 7.23
N TYR A 170 15.53 -27.39 7.03
CA TYR A 170 15.03 -28.30 8.06
C TYR A 170 15.41 -29.79 7.81
N ASN A 171 15.42 -30.21 6.55
CA ASN A 171 15.73 -31.64 6.26
C ASN A 171 17.23 -31.88 6.07
N LYS A 172 17.94 -30.94 5.41
CA LYS A 172 19.38 -31.11 5.11
C LYS A 172 20.29 -30.53 6.19
N LEU A 173 20.01 -29.33 6.65
CA LEU A 173 20.83 -28.63 7.65
C LEU A 173 20.33 -28.83 9.09
N ASP A 174 19.20 -29.54 9.27
CA ASP A 174 18.60 -29.88 10.56
C ASP A 174 18.38 -28.70 11.52
N LEU A 175 17.99 -27.54 10.98
CA LEU A 175 17.67 -26.38 11.79
C LEU A 175 16.37 -26.62 12.60
N PRO A 176 16.23 -26.00 13.79
CA PRO A 176 15.05 -26.18 14.62
C PRO A 176 13.78 -25.59 13.98
N VAL A 177 12.68 -26.36 14.00
CA VAL A 177 11.37 -25.91 13.50
C VAL A 177 10.70 -25.01 14.55
N LEU A 178 10.87 -23.71 14.45
CA LEU A 178 10.32 -22.73 15.40
C LEU A 178 8.80 -22.51 15.23
N LYS A 179 8.29 -22.67 13.99
CA LYS A 179 6.87 -22.43 13.66
C LYS A 179 6.43 -23.34 12.51
N LYS A 180 5.16 -23.76 12.55
CA LYS A 180 4.54 -24.51 11.44
C LYS A 180 3.45 -23.68 10.78
N THR A 181 3.23 -23.90 9.50
CA THR A 181 2.10 -23.36 8.74
C THR A 181 0.78 -24.03 9.16
N PRO A 182 -0.40 -23.46 8.83
CA PRO A 182 -1.69 -24.13 9.09
C PRO A 182 -1.81 -25.53 8.47
N LYS A 183 -1.03 -25.82 7.44
CA LYS A 183 -0.95 -27.16 6.81
C LYS A 183 0.07 -28.10 7.45
N GLY A 184 0.65 -27.73 8.59
CA GLY A 184 1.60 -28.54 9.36
C GLY A 184 3.05 -28.54 8.86
N GLN A 185 3.36 -27.87 7.76
CA GLN A 185 4.72 -27.76 7.23
C GLN A 185 5.56 -26.74 8.02
N PRO A 186 6.89 -26.92 8.15
CA PRO A 186 7.77 -25.90 8.72
C PRO A 186 7.60 -24.56 8.02
N SER A 187 7.57 -23.47 8.78
CA SER A 187 7.42 -22.11 8.24
C SER A 187 8.77 -21.56 7.79
N THR A 188 8.79 -20.90 6.63
CA THR A 188 9.93 -20.15 6.09
C THR A 188 9.56 -18.68 5.83
N ASN A 189 8.57 -18.17 6.59
CA ASN A 189 8.20 -16.76 6.54
C ASN A 189 9.30 -15.89 7.17
N GLU A 190 9.24 -14.59 6.91
CA GLU A 190 10.24 -13.62 7.33
C GLU A 190 10.49 -13.65 8.85
N ASP A 191 9.42 -13.64 9.65
CA ASP A 191 9.48 -13.71 11.12
C ASP A 191 10.24 -14.97 11.62
N THR A 192 9.98 -16.12 11.02
CA THR A 192 10.68 -17.37 11.37
C THR A 192 12.15 -17.33 10.95
N LEU A 193 12.43 -16.82 9.74
CA LEU A 193 13.79 -16.69 9.26
C LEU A 193 14.59 -15.67 10.08
N GLN A 194 14.00 -14.55 10.51
CA GLN A 194 14.66 -13.58 11.38
C GLN A 194 15.11 -14.19 12.70
N ARG A 195 14.25 -14.99 13.34
CA ARG A 195 14.59 -15.69 14.57
C ARG A 195 15.70 -16.76 14.36
N LEU A 196 15.67 -17.46 13.25
CA LEU A 196 16.75 -18.40 12.89
C LEU A 196 18.05 -17.69 12.57
N ALA A 197 17.99 -16.49 12.01
CA ALA A 197 19.16 -15.67 11.67
C ALA A 197 19.96 -15.17 12.89
N GLU A 198 19.37 -15.25 14.09
CA GLU A 198 20.08 -14.92 15.34
C GLU A 198 21.21 -15.95 15.63
N GLU A 199 21.02 -17.20 15.20
CA GLU A 199 21.96 -18.30 15.48
C GLU A 199 22.58 -18.92 14.22
N TYR A 200 21.97 -18.73 13.03
CA TYR A 200 22.39 -19.40 11.80
C TYR A 200 22.61 -18.39 10.65
N ASP A 201 23.72 -18.53 9.95
CA ASP A 201 24.11 -17.60 8.88
C ASP A 201 23.26 -17.76 7.60
N LEU A 202 22.87 -18.99 7.20
CA LEU A 202 22.12 -19.18 5.96
C LEU A 202 20.74 -18.48 5.99
N PRO A 203 19.92 -18.54 7.04
CA PRO A 203 18.71 -17.72 7.15
C PRO A 203 18.95 -16.22 7.00
N LYS A 204 20.07 -15.69 7.53
CA LYS A 204 20.45 -14.28 7.38
C LYS A 204 20.70 -13.91 5.92
N ILE A 205 21.45 -14.73 5.20
CA ILE A 205 21.69 -14.54 3.74
C ILE A 205 20.38 -14.62 2.96
N ILE A 206 19.48 -15.55 3.30
CA ILE A 206 18.18 -15.68 2.62
C ILE A 206 17.30 -14.44 2.84
N ILE A 207 17.29 -13.86 4.04
CA ILE A 207 16.54 -12.63 4.32
C ILE A 207 17.09 -11.47 3.49
N GLU A 208 18.40 -11.29 3.47
CA GLU A 208 19.07 -10.25 2.69
C GLU A 208 18.78 -10.41 1.19
N TYR A 209 18.96 -11.62 0.65
CA TYR A 209 18.62 -11.95 -0.73
C TYR A 209 17.17 -11.58 -1.06
N ARG A 210 16.20 -12.06 -0.26
CA ARG A 210 14.78 -11.77 -0.49
C ARG A 210 14.46 -10.28 -0.40
N GLY A 211 15.10 -9.57 0.50
CA GLY A 211 14.98 -8.12 0.62
C GLY A 211 15.40 -7.42 -0.68
N LEU A 212 16.59 -7.73 -1.19
CA LEU A 212 17.12 -7.14 -2.42
C LEU A 212 16.33 -7.60 -3.66
N ALA A 213 15.95 -8.86 -3.76
CA ALA A 213 15.14 -9.39 -4.87
C ALA A 213 13.75 -8.71 -4.93
N LYS A 214 13.13 -8.48 -3.77
CA LYS A 214 11.87 -7.74 -3.68
C LYS A 214 12.04 -6.28 -4.09
N LEU A 215 13.11 -5.61 -3.65
CA LEU A 215 13.39 -4.23 -4.05
C LEU A 215 13.58 -4.13 -5.56
N LYS A 216 14.35 -5.05 -6.15
CA LYS A 216 14.58 -5.11 -7.59
C LYS A 216 13.27 -5.32 -8.36
N SER A 217 12.55 -6.39 -8.09
CA SER A 217 11.35 -6.76 -8.85
C SER A 217 10.19 -5.81 -8.65
N THR A 218 9.95 -5.33 -7.40
CA THR A 218 8.79 -4.51 -7.07
C THR A 218 8.98 -3.04 -7.41
N TYR A 219 10.20 -2.52 -7.32
CA TYR A 219 10.46 -1.10 -7.50
C TYR A 219 11.35 -0.79 -8.69
N THR A 220 12.62 -1.23 -8.74
CA THR A 220 13.49 -0.77 -9.82
C THR A 220 13.00 -1.23 -11.18
N ASP A 221 12.72 -2.52 -11.38
CA ASP A 221 12.25 -3.05 -12.67
C ASP A 221 10.80 -2.63 -12.97
N SER A 222 9.92 -2.75 -11.97
CA SER A 222 8.50 -2.47 -12.15
C SER A 222 8.22 -1.00 -12.46
N LEU A 223 8.84 -0.05 -11.73
CA LEU A 223 8.60 1.38 -11.95
C LEU A 223 9.04 1.84 -13.35
N ILE A 224 10.15 1.29 -13.86
CA ILE A 224 10.61 1.58 -15.22
C ILE A 224 9.59 1.08 -16.26
N ASN A 225 9.09 -0.15 -16.08
CA ASN A 225 8.17 -0.79 -17.02
C ASN A 225 6.80 -0.12 -17.09
N ILE A 226 6.32 0.45 -15.98
CA ILE A 226 5.02 1.13 -15.91
C ILE A 226 5.10 2.63 -16.17
N GLN A 227 6.30 3.18 -16.40
CA GLN A 227 6.46 4.58 -16.76
C GLN A 227 5.67 4.89 -18.02
N HIS A 228 4.78 5.87 -17.95
CA HIS A 228 3.94 6.23 -19.08
C HIS A 228 4.79 6.74 -20.27
N PRO A 229 4.62 6.19 -21.49
CA PRO A 229 5.53 6.44 -22.61
C PRO A 229 5.59 7.88 -23.09
N VAL A 230 4.51 8.65 -22.89
CA VAL A 230 4.42 10.06 -23.30
C VAL A 230 4.82 11.00 -22.17
N SER A 231 4.18 10.91 -21.01
CA SER A 231 4.43 11.80 -19.87
C SER A 231 5.77 11.53 -19.18
N LYS A 232 6.34 10.33 -19.34
CA LYS A 232 7.54 9.85 -18.62
C LYS A 232 7.36 9.92 -17.09
N ARG A 233 6.12 9.75 -16.62
CA ARG A 233 5.75 9.79 -15.21
C ARG A 233 5.07 8.49 -14.79
N ILE A 234 5.03 8.25 -13.49
CA ILE A 234 4.28 7.15 -12.88
C ILE A 234 2.93 7.68 -12.47
N HIS A 235 1.87 7.01 -12.90
CA HIS A 235 0.49 7.34 -12.57
C HIS A 235 -0.10 6.22 -11.72
N THR A 236 -0.03 6.37 -10.39
CA THR A 236 -0.68 5.44 -9.45
C THR A 236 -2.18 5.73 -9.36
N SER A 237 -2.95 4.79 -8.84
CA SER A 237 -4.35 5.00 -8.47
C SER A 237 -4.50 5.07 -6.96
N TYR A 238 -5.11 6.14 -6.45
CA TYR A 238 -5.45 6.29 -5.04
C TYR A 238 -6.90 5.91 -4.78
N GLN A 239 -7.15 5.14 -3.74
CA GLN A 239 -8.46 4.65 -3.36
C GLN A 239 -8.83 5.09 -1.96
N GLN A 240 -10.02 5.74 -1.82
CA GLN A 240 -10.54 6.25 -0.56
C GLN A 240 -11.28 5.18 0.25
N ALA A 241 -11.96 4.24 -0.41
CA ALA A 241 -12.89 3.30 0.21
C ALA A 241 -12.30 1.88 0.44
N VAL A 242 -10.99 1.76 0.69
CA VAL A 242 -10.34 0.46 0.88
C VAL A 242 -9.96 0.19 2.33
N THR A 243 -9.42 1.20 3.02
CA THR A 243 -9.01 1.04 4.42
C THR A 243 -10.18 1.34 5.35
N SER A 244 -10.30 0.63 6.47
CA SER A 244 -11.35 0.90 7.46
C SER A 244 -11.12 2.19 8.26
N THR A 245 -9.95 2.81 8.12
CA THR A 245 -9.46 3.92 8.97
C THR A 245 -9.54 5.29 8.31
N GLY A 246 -10.00 5.40 7.06
CA GLY A 246 -9.99 6.66 6.30
C GLY A 246 -8.67 7.00 5.63
N ARG A 247 -7.64 6.15 5.74
CA ARG A 247 -6.39 6.33 5.00
C ARG A 247 -6.59 6.00 3.52
N LEU A 248 -5.88 6.69 2.65
CA LEU A 248 -5.81 6.33 1.23
C LEU A 248 -5.03 5.03 1.05
N SER A 249 -5.39 4.27 0.03
CA SER A 249 -4.59 3.15 -0.49
C SER A 249 -4.08 3.49 -1.88
N SER A 250 -2.84 3.11 -2.19
CA SER A 250 -2.22 3.32 -3.49
C SER A 250 -1.99 1.98 -4.19
N THR A 251 -2.38 1.89 -5.47
CA THR A 251 -2.24 0.68 -6.28
C THR A 251 -1.77 1.01 -7.69
N GLU A 252 -1.11 0.10 -8.33
CA GLU A 252 -0.68 0.14 -9.74
C GLU A 252 0.14 1.38 -10.12
N PRO A 253 1.28 1.62 -9.44
CA PRO A 253 1.95 0.85 -8.39
C PRO A 253 1.57 1.33 -6.98
N ASN A 254 1.84 0.51 -5.95
CA ASN A 254 1.73 0.96 -4.57
C ASN A 254 2.95 1.83 -4.19
N LEU A 255 2.79 3.14 -4.21
CA LEU A 255 3.84 4.10 -3.86
C LEU A 255 3.97 4.34 -2.35
N GLN A 256 2.99 3.91 -1.54
CA GLN A 256 3.01 4.10 -0.09
C GLN A 256 3.94 3.12 0.63
N ASN A 257 4.32 2.03 -0.03
CA ASN A 257 5.17 0.99 0.56
C ASN A 257 6.64 1.08 0.13
N ILE A 258 7.07 2.19 -0.48
CA ILE A 258 8.49 2.39 -0.82
C ILE A 258 9.30 2.43 0.49
N PRO A 259 10.29 1.54 0.66
CA PRO A 259 11.04 1.45 1.91
C PRO A 259 11.80 2.72 2.22
N ILE A 260 11.89 3.06 3.52
CA ILE A 260 12.61 4.23 4.01
C ILE A 260 13.67 3.87 5.07
N LYS A 261 13.52 2.71 5.73
CA LYS A 261 14.39 2.33 6.85
C LYS A 261 15.79 1.91 6.41
N THR A 262 15.89 1.18 5.30
CA THR A 262 17.17 0.67 4.79
C THR A 262 17.82 1.64 3.80
N PRO A 263 19.16 1.67 3.71
CA PRO A 263 19.88 2.47 2.70
C PRO A 263 19.43 2.14 1.27
N GLU A 264 19.23 0.85 0.98
CA GLU A 264 18.78 0.35 -0.32
C GLU A 264 17.39 0.88 -0.69
N GLY A 265 16.46 0.89 0.28
CA GLY A 265 15.13 1.45 0.08
C GLY A 265 15.15 2.96 -0.12
N ARG A 266 16.01 3.69 0.62
CA ARG A 266 16.17 5.14 0.45
C ARG A 266 16.66 5.50 -0.95
N LYS A 267 17.58 4.72 -1.52
CA LYS A 267 18.10 4.93 -2.88
C LYS A 267 16.98 4.89 -3.93
N ILE A 268 15.94 4.05 -3.76
CA ILE A 268 14.77 4.05 -4.65
C ILE A 268 14.00 5.38 -4.55
N ARG A 269 13.91 5.98 -3.37
CA ARG A 269 13.21 7.25 -3.19
C ARG A 269 13.93 8.43 -3.87
N GLU A 270 15.25 8.40 -3.98
CA GLU A 270 16.05 9.40 -4.68
C GLU A 270 15.73 9.46 -6.19
N ALA A 271 15.21 8.36 -6.75
CA ALA A 271 14.77 8.34 -8.13
C ALA A 271 13.49 9.16 -8.40
N PHE A 272 12.74 9.54 -7.38
CA PHE A 272 11.60 10.44 -7.53
C PHE A 272 12.10 11.88 -7.56
N ILE A 273 12.00 12.51 -8.72
CA ILE A 273 12.61 13.81 -9.00
C ILE A 273 11.58 14.87 -9.39
N ALA A 274 11.94 16.13 -9.22
CA ALA A 274 11.17 17.25 -9.74
C ALA A 274 11.49 17.52 -11.22
N GLU A 275 10.58 18.18 -11.94
CA GLU A 275 10.89 18.77 -13.25
C GLU A 275 11.95 19.86 -13.14
N LYS A 276 12.71 20.08 -14.22
CA LYS A 276 13.70 21.14 -14.27
C LYS A 276 13.08 22.51 -13.93
N GLY A 277 13.66 23.17 -12.95
CA GLY A 277 13.17 24.46 -12.44
C GLY A 277 12.14 24.33 -11.29
N ASN A 278 11.76 23.12 -10.91
CA ASN A 278 10.90 22.82 -9.78
C ASN A 278 11.69 22.13 -8.65
N VAL A 279 11.07 22.06 -7.47
CA VAL A 279 11.61 21.34 -6.30
C VAL A 279 10.56 20.38 -5.77
N LEU A 280 11.01 19.29 -5.13
CA LEU A 280 10.14 18.43 -4.34
C LEU A 280 9.97 19.05 -2.95
N ILE A 281 8.71 19.17 -2.52
CA ILE A 281 8.36 19.58 -1.17
C ILE A 281 7.76 18.36 -0.48
N SER A 282 8.33 17.99 0.66
CA SER A 282 7.77 16.96 1.55
C SER A 282 7.25 17.64 2.81
N ALA A 283 5.96 17.45 3.10
CA ALA A 283 5.33 17.95 4.31
C ALA A 283 4.57 16.81 4.98
N ASP A 284 4.82 16.61 6.26
CA ASP A 284 4.19 15.58 7.06
C ASP A 284 3.73 16.14 8.42
N TYR A 285 2.59 15.66 8.89
CA TYR A 285 2.09 16.01 10.22
C TYR A 285 2.82 15.20 11.28
N SER A 286 3.59 15.87 12.13
CA SER A 286 4.30 15.22 13.22
C SER A 286 3.32 14.58 14.20
N GLN A 287 3.37 13.24 14.34
CA GLN A 287 2.63 12.43 15.30
C GLN A 287 1.12 12.72 15.31
N ILE A 288 0.51 12.92 14.13
CA ILE A 288 -0.90 13.37 14.02
C ILE A 288 -1.88 12.43 14.74
N GLU A 289 -1.64 11.12 14.69
CA GLU A 289 -2.51 10.13 15.33
C GLU A 289 -2.53 10.30 16.86
N LEU A 290 -1.37 10.53 17.47
CA LEU A 290 -1.26 10.78 18.91
C LEU A 290 -1.86 12.14 19.30
N ARG A 291 -1.75 13.16 18.43
CA ARG A 291 -2.42 14.45 18.64
C ARG A 291 -3.95 14.32 18.60
N ILE A 292 -4.47 13.56 17.65
CA ILE A 292 -5.91 13.24 17.58
C ILE A 292 -6.34 12.45 18.82
N MET A 293 -5.54 11.47 19.24
CA MET A 293 -5.81 10.70 20.45
C MET A 293 -5.86 11.60 21.71
N ALA A 294 -4.88 12.50 21.86
CA ALA A 294 -4.87 13.46 22.97
C ALA A 294 -6.11 14.35 22.97
N HIS A 295 -6.54 14.82 21.79
CA HIS A 295 -7.75 15.64 21.63
C HIS A 295 -9.04 14.87 21.99
N LEU A 296 -9.19 13.65 21.46
CA LEU A 296 -10.41 12.86 21.66
C LEU A 296 -10.52 12.29 23.08
N SER A 297 -9.41 11.85 23.67
CA SER A 297 -9.40 11.31 25.04
C SER A 297 -9.45 12.39 26.12
N GLY A 298 -9.00 13.60 25.81
CA GLY A 298 -8.80 14.67 26.81
C GLY A 298 -7.68 14.33 27.81
N ASP A 299 -6.79 13.39 27.47
CA ASP A 299 -5.67 12.99 28.34
C ASP A 299 -4.77 14.19 28.64
N LYS A 300 -4.56 14.45 29.93
CA LYS A 300 -3.84 15.64 30.39
C LYS A 300 -2.35 15.56 30.11
N ASN A 301 -1.75 14.38 30.19
CA ASN A 301 -0.32 14.19 30.03
C ASN A 301 0.06 14.31 28.55
N LEU A 302 -0.69 13.63 27.65
CA LEU A 302 -0.51 13.78 26.20
C LEU A 302 -0.74 15.22 25.76
N THR A 303 -1.82 15.86 26.22
CA THR A 303 -2.13 17.25 25.89
C THR A 303 -1.04 18.20 26.39
N HIS A 304 -0.52 17.99 27.59
CA HIS A 304 0.58 18.76 28.16
C HIS A 304 1.87 18.59 27.32
N ALA A 305 2.21 17.35 26.96
CA ALA A 305 3.40 17.06 26.16
C ALA A 305 3.34 17.80 24.81
N PHE A 306 2.21 17.73 24.09
CA PHE A 306 2.07 18.41 22.80
C PHE A 306 2.07 19.95 22.90
N ASN A 307 1.42 20.50 23.93
CA ASN A 307 1.37 21.97 24.11
C ASN A 307 2.73 22.56 24.50
N ASN A 308 3.61 21.76 25.11
CA ASN A 308 4.95 22.19 25.53
C ASN A 308 6.06 21.68 24.59
N ASN A 309 5.70 21.09 23.42
CA ASN A 309 6.66 20.49 22.46
C ASN A 309 7.60 19.45 23.10
N ILE A 310 7.10 18.69 24.08
CA ILE A 310 7.81 17.57 24.66
C ILE A 310 7.59 16.34 23.78
N ASP A 311 8.64 15.57 23.53
CA ASP A 311 8.47 14.31 22.80
C ASP A 311 7.62 13.34 23.62
N VAL A 312 6.51 12.89 23.00
CA VAL A 312 5.50 12.05 23.67
C VAL A 312 6.07 10.71 24.09
N HIS A 313 7.00 10.14 23.32
CA HIS A 313 7.63 8.87 23.66
C HIS A 313 8.51 9.01 24.90
N SER A 314 9.26 10.10 24.96
CA SER A 314 10.10 10.43 26.13
C SER A 314 9.24 10.74 27.36
N ALA A 315 8.14 11.49 27.19
CA ALA A 315 7.19 11.77 28.28
C ALA A 315 6.57 10.48 28.82
N THR A 316 6.11 9.60 27.93
CA THR A 316 5.54 8.30 28.30
C THR A 316 6.56 7.39 28.98
N ALA A 317 7.80 7.35 28.50
CA ALA A 317 8.86 6.57 29.13
C ALA A 317 9.19 7.11 30.54
N SER A 318 9.28 8.44 30.69
CA SER A 318 9.47 9.09 31.99
C SER A 318 8.40 8.68 33.00
N GLU A 319 7.14 8.64 32.57
CA GLU A 319 6.00 8.25 33.41
C GLU A 319 6.03 6.76 33.76
N ILE A 320 6.23 5.88 32.75
CA ILE A 320 6.24 4.42 32.96
C ILE A 320 7.38 3.97 33.86
N PHE A 321 8.58 4.51 33.63
CA PHE A 321 9.77 4.14 34.40
C PHE A 321 9.95 4.97 35.66
N ASN A 322 9.10 5.99 35.89
CA ASN A 322 9.17 6.92 37.01
C ASN A 322 10.56 7.56 37.17
N ILE A 323 11.12 8.02 36.06
CA ILE A 323 12.41 8.73 35.97
C ILE A 323 12.20 10.12 35.37
N SER A 324 13.16 11.03 35.58
CA SER A 324 13.06 12.37 35.02
C SER A 324 13.16 12.36 33.48
N LEU A 325 12.57 13.35 32.81
CA LEU A 325 12.65 13.49 31.36
C LEU A 325 14.11 13.61 30.87
N GLU A 326 14.96 14.26 31.66
CA GLU A 326 16.39 14.40 31.38
C GLU A 326 17.13 13.06 31.40
N GLU A 327 16.78 12.18 32.35
CA GLU A 327 17.33 10.83 32.41
C GLU A 327 16.88 9.97 31.22
N VAL A 328 15.60 10.08 30.79
CA VAL A 328 15.09 9.41 29.58
C VAL A 328 15.86 9.86 28.34
N LEU A 329 16.06 11.16 28.17
CA LEU A 329 16.81 11.71 27.03
C LEU A 329 18.26 11.25 27.03
N SER A 330 18.89 11.13 28.19
CA SER A 330 20.22 10.57 28.33
C SER A 330 20.30 9.10 27.89
N LEU A 331 19.30 8.29 28.28
CA LEU A 331 19.21 6.87 27.90
C LEU A 331 18.97 6.68 26.39
N ILE A 332 18.13 7.51 25.77
CA ILE A 332 17.86 7.48 24.33
C ILE A 332 19.13 7.83 23.54
N HIS A 333 19.91 8.80 23.98
CA HIS A 333 21.18 9.15 23.34
C HIS A 333 22.26 8.05 23.42
N ILE A 334 22.18 7.16 24.41
CA ILE A 334 23.07 6.01 24.54
C ILE A 334 22.63 4.86 23.58
N SER A 335 21.34 4.72 23.32
CA SER A 335 20.77 3.63 22.51
C SER A 335 20.63 3.94 21.02
N GLU A 336 20.59 5.19 20.60
CA GLU A 336 20.52 5.65 19.20
C GLU A 336 21.63 6.67 18.88
N PRO A 337 22.84 6.22 18.51
CA PRO A 337 23.77 7.13 17.86
C PRO A 337 23.26 7.45 16.45
N THR A 338 22.83 8.70 16.27
CA THR A 338 22.50 9.34 14.98
C THR A 338 21.20 8.90 14.30
N ARG A 339 20.07 9.56 14.61
CA ARG A 339 19.06 9.90 13.60
C ARG A 339 19.53 11.18 12.90
N PRO A 340 19.88 11.17 11.61
CA PRO A 340 19.95 12.42 10.86
C PRO A 340 18.51 12.93 10.66
N TYR A 341 18.32 14.18 10.96
CA TYR A 341 17.09 14.94 10.71
C TYR A 341 16.81 15.05 9.20
#